data_65b2e57fbf4820b9090d4f850d695782
#
_entry.id   65b2e57fbf4820b9090d4f850d695782
#
_cell.length_a   1.000
_cell.length_b   1.000
_cell.length_c   1.000
_cell.angle_alpha   90.00
_cell.angle_beta   90.00
_cell.angle_gamma   90.00
#
_symmetry.space_group_name_H-M   'P 1'
#
loop_
_entity.id
_entity.type
_entity.pdbx_description
1 polymer ?
#
loop_
_entity_poly.entity_id
_entity_poly.type
_entity_poly.pdbx_seq_one_letter_code
_entity_poly.pdbx_strand_id
1 'polypeptide(L)'
;MTDVHSSEVRSFNMSRIKSKNTKPEILVRKFLFSKGFRYRLHSSKLPGKPDIVFPKYKTVIFVNGCFWHGHEGCKYFVVPKTKTEWWINKIYKTRQLDKENTAKLEKSGWKVLTIFECQLKKDNKQDTLNDIINKIQ
;
A
#
# COMPACT_ATOMS: atom_id res chain seq x y z
N MET A 1 18.27 2.56 -19.50
CA MET A 1 18.43 1.10 -19.35
C MET A 1 17.98 0.40 -20.62
N THR A 2 18.86 -0.41 -21.16
CA THR A 2 18.44 -1.28 -22.23
C THR A 2 17.49 -2.32 -21.65
N ASP A 3 16.34 -2.47 -22.27
CA ASP A 3 15.39 -3.48 -21.83
C ASP A 3 15.96 -4.86 -22.12
N VAL A 4 16.19 -5.63 -21.07
CA VAL A 4 16.68 -6.99 -21.19
C VAL A 4 15.54 -7.98 -21.47
N HIS A 5 14.32 -7.49 -21.50
CA HIS A 5 13.13 -8.31 -21.73
C HIS A 5 12.45 -7.95 -23.05
N SER A 6 11.92 -8.97 -23.74
CA SER A 6 11.02 -8.76 -24.86
C SER A 6 9.69 -8.16 -24.34
N SER A 7 8.86 -7.64 -25.24
CA SER A 7 7.54 -7.10 -24.87
C SER A 7 6.68 -8.13 -24.16
N GLU A 8 6.69 -9.37 -24.63
CA GLU A 8 5.91 -10.44 -24.00
C GLU A 8 6.41 -10.77 -22.59
N VAL A 9 7.73 -10.83 -22.42
CA VAL A 9 8.31 -11.12 -21.09
C VAL A 9 8.00 -9.99 -20.12
N ARG A 10 8.08 -8.74 -20.57
CA ARG A 10 7.75 -7.60 -19.73
C ARG A 10 6.29 -7.62 -19.32
N SER A 11 5.39 -7.89 -20.25
CA SER A 11 3.95 -7.99 -19.98
C SER A 11 3.67 -9.09 -18.96
N PHE A 12 4.34 -10.24 -19.11
CA PHE A 12 4.21 -11.35 -18.16
C PHE A 12 4.70 -10.95 -16.76
N ASN A 13 5.86 -10.29 -16.68
CA ASN A 13 6.41 -9.84 -15.39
C ASN A 13 5.47 -8.83 -14.71
N MET A 14 4.91 -7.89 -15.46
CA MET A 14 3.98 -6.90 -14.93
C MET A 14 2.69 -7.56 -14.43
N SER A 15 2.19 -8.58 -15.13
CA SER A 15 0.98 -9.28 -14.72
C SER A 15 1.16 -10.05 -13.40
N ARG A 16 2.40 -10.33 -13.01
CA ARG A 16 2.69 -11.02 -11.74
C ARG A 16 2.83 -10.06 -10.57
N ILE A 17 2.83 -8.74 -10.81
CA ILE A 17 2.83 -7.75 -9.74
C ILE A 17 1.44 -7.75 -9.11
N LYS A 18 1.38 -8.13 -7.85
CA LYS A 18 0.11 -8.29 -7.16
C LYS A 18 -0.38 -6.95 -6.61
N SER A 19 -1.67 -6.68 -6.77
CA SER A 19 -2.34 -5.56 -6.11
C SER A 19 -2.79 -5.94 -4.70
N LYS A 20 -2.79 -7.21 -4.36
CA LYS A 20 -3.19 -7.74 -3.06
C LYS A 20 -2.31 -8.94 -2.69
N ASN A 21 -2.31 -9.30 -1.42
CA ASN A 21 -1.50 -10.39 -0.88
C ASN A 21 0.00 -10.19 -1.13
N THR A 22 0.46 -8.92 -1.11
CA THR A 22 1.87 -8.61 -1.23
C THR A 22 2.61 -9.02 0.04
N LYS A 23 3.93 -9.17 -0.04
CA LYS A 23 4.73 -9.52 1.14
C LYS A 23 4.54 -8.55 2.31
N PRO A 24 4.59 -7.22 2.09
CA PRO A 24 4.34 -6.27 3.18
C PRO A 24 2.96 -6.41 3.79
N GLU A 25 1.93 -6.60 2.98
CA GLU A 25 0.57 -6.78 3.46
C GLU A 25 0.45 -8.05 4.31
N ILE A 26 0.99 -9.16 3.84
CA ILE A 26 0.96 -10.43 4.57
C ILE A 26 1.67 -10.30 5.91
N LEU A 27 2.80 -9.61 5.94
CA LEU A 27 3.55 -9.37 7.16
C LEU A 27 2.72 -8.62 8.20
N VAL A 28 2.06 -7.55 7.79
CA VAL A 28 1.23 -6.73 8.67
C VAL A 28 0.05 -7.55 9.21
N ARG A 29 -0.69 -8.22 8.32
CA ARG A 29 -1.89 -8.93 8.76
C ARG A 29 -1.58 -10.13 9.65
N LYS A 30 -0.49 -10.86 9.39
CA LYS A 30 -0.08 -11.96 10.25
C LYS A 30 0.31 -11.48 11.64
N PHE A 31 1.04 -10.37 11.70
CA PHE A 31 1.40 -9.77 12.97
C PHE A 31 0.17 -9.38 13.78
N LEU A 32 -0.77 -8.69 13.15
CA LEU A 32 -1.98 -8.24 13.83
C LEU A 32 -2.85 -9.42 14.27
N PHE A 33 -2.96 -10.45 13.44
CA PHE A 33 -3.69 -11.65 13.81
C PHE A 33 -3.06 -12.33 15.03
N SER A 34 -1.73 -12.38 15.09
CA SER A 34 -1.02 -12.96 16.24
C SER A 34 -1.26 -12.19 17.54
N LYS A 35 -1.64 -10.92 17.44
CA LYS A 35 -1.95 -10.06 18.59
C LYS A 35 -3.44 -10.07 18.95
N GLY A 36 -4.23 -10.92 18.31
CA GLY A 36 -5.63 -11.08 18.63
C GLY A 36 -6.58 -10.24 17.82
N PHE A 37 -6.09 -9.45 16.87
CA PHE A 37 -6.96 -8.66 16.02
C PHE A 37 -7.64 -9.52 14.98
N ARG A 38 -8.92 -9.23 14.72
CA ARG A 38 -9.68 -9.90 13.67
C ARG A 38 -10.06 -8.88 12.62
N TYR A 39 -9.91 -9.24 11.34
CA TYR A 39 -10.04 -8.32 10.23
C TYR A 39 -10.64 -8.99 9.01
N ARG A 40 -11.05 -8.15 8.06
CA ARG A 40 -11.46 -8.58 6.72
C ARG A 40 -10.43 -8.06 5.73
N LEU A 41 -10.28 -8.76 4.61
CA LEU A 41 -9.29 -8.42 3.60
C LEU A 41 -9.94 -7.89 2.33
N HIS A 42 -9.26 -6.93 1.70
CA HIS A 42 -9.53 -6.46 0.33
C HIS A 42 -11.01 -6.14 0.07
N SER A 43 -11.61 -5.31 0.94
CA SER A 43 -13.01 -4.96 0.80
C SER A 43 -13.26 -4.13 -0.46
N SER A 44 -14.01 -4.69 -1.41
CA SER A 44 -14.39 -3.99 -2.63
C SER A 44 -15.54 -3.00 -2.40
N LYS A 45 -16.17 -3.04 -1.24
CA LYS A 45 -17.30 -2.17 -0.90
C LYS A 45 -16.87 -0.80 -0.36
N LEU A 46 -15.60 -0.66 0.03
CA LEU A 46 -15.09 0.59 0.57
C LEU A 46 -14.24 1.33 -0.47
N PRO A 47 -14.23 2.68 -0.45
CA PRO A 47 -13.40 3.46 -1.36
C PRO A 47 -11.94 3.05 -1.28
N GLY A 48 -11.28 2.89 -2.44
CA GLY A 48 -9.88 2.53 -2.51
C GLY A 48 -9.58 1.07 -2.21
N LYS A 49 -10.57 0.26 -1.89
CA LYS A 49 -10.40 -1.17 -1.58
C LYS A 49 -9.29 -1.41 -0.55
N PRO A 50 -9.48 -0.98 0.70
CA PRO A 50 -8.44 -1.14 1.72
C PRO A 50 -7.98 -2.58 1.84
N ASP A 51 -6.68 -2.75 2.10
CA ASP A 51 -6.08 -4.08 2.21
C ASP A 51 -6.57 -4.83 3.45
N ILE A 52 -6.71 -4.12 4.57
CA ILE A 52 -7.13 -4.72 5.84
C ILE A 52 -8.20 -3.84 6.47
N VAL A 53 -9.30 -4.44 6.91
CA VAL A 53 -10.44 -3.71 7.50
C VAL A 53 -10.74 -4.28 8.88
N PHE A 54 -10.85 -3.38 9.87
CA PHE A 54 -11.22 -3.73 11.25
C PHE A 54 -12.58 -3.12 11.57
N PRO A 55 -13.67 -3.84 11.29
CA PRO A 55 -15.02 -3.28 11.54
C PRO A 55 -15.24 -2.87 12.99
N LYS A 56 -14.73 -3.66 13.93
CA LYS A 56 -14.86 -3.38 15.36
C LYS A 56 -14.28 -2.03 15.76
N TYR A 57 -13.17 -1.64 15.13
CA TYR A 57 -12.48 -0.40 15.46
C TYR A 57 -12.74 0.73 14.46
N LYS A 58 -13.56 0.47 13.45
CA LYS A 58 -13.81 1.43 12.36
C LYS A 58 -12.50 1.93 11.75
N THR A 59 -11.58 1.02 11.54
CA THR A 59 -10.24 1.33 11.03
C THR A 59 -9.95 0.51 9.78
N VAL A 60 -9.29 1.15 8.81
CA VAL A 60 -8.80 0.47 7.61
C VAL A 60 -7.32 0.74 7.45
N ILE A 61 -6.59 -0.20 6.85
CA ILE A 61 -5.17 -0.06 6.58
C ILE A 61 -4.91 -0.27 5.09
N PHE A 62 -4.18 0.67 4.51
CA PHE A 62 -3.61 0.53 3.18
C PHE A 62 -2.13 0.22 3.33
N VAL A 63 -1.67 -0.87 2.71
CA VAL A 63 -0.25 -1.22 2.68
C VAL A 63 0.25 -0.93 1.27
N ASN A 64 0.95 0.19 1.12
CA ASN A 64 1.31 0.74 -0.18
C ASN A 64 2.76 0.47 -0.55
N GLY A 65 2.99 0.11 -1.82
CA GLY A 65 4.33 0.06 -2.39
C GLY A 65 4.85 1.49 -2.59
N CYS A 66 6.11 1.73 -2.22
CA CYS A 66 6.67 3.09 -2.26
C CYS A 66 6.71 3.69 -3.67
N PHE A 67 7.04 2.89 -4.66
CA PHE A 67 7.13 3.37 -6.04
C PHE A 67 5.75 3.75 -6.60
N TRP A 68 4.79 2.81 -6.54
CA TRP A 68 3.47 3.00 -7.17
C TRP A 68 2.66 4.13 -6.55
N HIS A 69 2.88 4.41 -5.27
CA HIS A 69 2.16 5.46 -4.56
C HIS A 69 2.99 6.74 -4.39
N GLY A 70 4.16 6.81 -5.03
CA GLY A 70 4.98 8.01 -5.06
C GLY A 70 5.40 8.49 -3.68
N HIS A 71 5.92 7.61 -2.85
CA HIS A 71 6.30 7.93 -1.47
C HIS A 71 7.47 8.92 -1.45
N GLU A 72 7.19 10.18 -1.17
CA GLU A 72 8.18 11.26 -1.18
C GLU A 72 9.30 11.04 -0.16
N GLY A 73 10.52 11.41 -0.54
CA GLY A 73 11.69 11.28 0.32
C GLY A 73 12.18 9.84 0.50
N CYS A 74 11.56 8.89 -0.17
CA CYS A 74 11.88 7.48 -0.02
C CYS A 74 12.85 7.03 -1.12
N LYS A 75 13.93 6.33 -0.73
CA LYS A 75 14.93 5.81 -1.68
C LYS A 75 14.36 4.80 -2.66
N TYR A 76 13.23 4.19 -2.34
CA TYR A 76 12.57 3.22 -3.23
C TYR A 76 11.67 3.88 -4.27
N PHE A 77 11.47 5.20 -4.16
CA PHE A 77 10.73 5.95 -5.14
C PHE A 77 11.71 6.61 -6.11
N VAL A 78 12.02 5.91 -7.18
CA VAL A 78 12.92 6.40 -8.23
C VAL A 78 12.17 6.33 -9.55
N VAL A 79 11.95 7.50 -10.18
CA VAL A 79 11.24 7.55 -11.47
C VAL A 79 12.18 7.03 -12.57
N PRO A 80 11.73 6.06 -13.39
CA PRO A 80 12.54 5.56 -14.50
C PRO A 80 12.91 6.67 -15.47
N LYS A 81 14.11 6.59 -16.05
CA LYS A 81 14.58 7.58 -17.02
C LYS A 81 13.87 7.46 -18.37
N THR A 82 13.39 6.25 -18.69
CA THR A 82 12.63 6.00 -19.91
C THR A 82 11.15 6.29 -19.65
N LYS A 83 10.50 7.07 -20.55
CA LYS A 83 9.09 7.44 -20.41
C LYS A 83 8.81 8.13 -19.08
N THR A 84 9.71 9.01 -18.67
CA THR A 84 9.62 9.71 -17.39
C THR A 84 8.29 10.42 -17.18
N GLU A 85 7.80 11.15 -18.19
CA GLU A 85 6.53 11.89 -18.11
C GLU A 85 5.35 10.94 -17.88
N TRP A 86 5.35 9.79 -18.56
CA TRP A 86 4.29 8.80 -18.40
C TRP A 86 4.25 8.30 -16.96
N TRP A 87 5.42 7.99 -16.39
CA TRP A 87 5.50 7.51 -15.00
C TRP A 87 5.07 8.56 -14.00
N ILE A 88 5.51 9.82 -14.19
CA ILE A 88 5.13 10.92 -13.31
C ILE A 88 3.61 11.12 -13.33
N ASN A 89 3.01 11.10 -14.52
CA ASN A 89 1.55 11.26 -14.65
C ASN A 89 0.80 10.10 -13.98
N LYS A 90 1.28 8.86 -14.16
CA LYS A 90 0.67 7.68 -13.57
C LYS A 90 0.71 7.75 -12.04
N ILE A 91 1.86 8.07 -11.49
CA ILE A 91 2.06 8.19 -10.05
C ILE A 91 1.23 9.34 -9.48
N TYR A 92 1.19 10.47 -10.18
CA TYR A 92 0.38 11.61 -9.76
C TYR A 92 -1.10 11.23 -9.65
N LYS A 93 -1.63 10.53 -10.65
CA LYS A 93 -3.02 10.05 -10.61
C LYS A 93 -3.26 9.11 -9.45
N THR A 94 -2.35 8.20 -9.19
CA THR A 94 -2.44 7.27 -8.06
C THR A 94 -2.52 8.03 -6.75
N ARG A 95 -1.65 9.03 -6.57
CA ARG A 95 -1.66 9.85 -5.35
C ARG A 95 -2.96 10.63 -5.17
N GLN A 96 -3.52 11.15 -6.26
CA GLN A 96 -4.80 11.86 -6.20
C GLN A 96 -5.94 10.93 -5.81
N LEU A 97 -5.98 9.73 -6.38
CA LEU A 97 -6.98 8.73 -6.01
C LEU A 97 -6.84 8.31 -4.55
N ASP A 98 -5.61 8.14 -4.06
CA ASP A 98 -5.36 7.81 -2.66
C ASP A 98 -5.92 8.88 -1.73
N LYS A 99 -5.70 10.15 -2.04
CA LYS A 99 -6.23 11.27 -1.26
C LYS A 99 -7.76 11.30 -1.28
N GLU A 100 -8.36 11.12 -2.45
CA GLU A 100 -9.81 11.12 -2.59
C GLU A 100 -10.45 9.97 -1.81
N ASN A 101 -9.88 8.78 -1.92
CA ASN A 101 -10.39 7.62 -1.22
C ASN A 101 -10.25 7.74 0.29
N THR A 102 -9.11 8.28 0.76
CA THR A 102 -8.89 8.54 2.18
C THR A 102 -9.94 9.53 2.71
N ALA A 103 -10.17 10.62 1.99
CA ALA A 103 -11.16 11.62 2.39
C ALA A 103 -12.56 11.02 2.47
N LYS A 104 -12.95 10.19 1.50
CA LYS A 104 -14.25 9.52 1.49
C LYS A 104 -14.42 8.59 2.69
N LEU A 105 -13.38 7.83 3.01
CA LEU A 105 -13.40 6.92 4.15
C LEU A 105 -13.52 7.67 5.47
N GLU A 106 -12.72 8.72 5.66
CA GLU A 106 -12.76 9.53 6.86
C GLU A 106 -14.12 10.20 7.03
N LYS A 107 -14.70 10.69 5.95
CA LYS A 107 -16.03 11.29 5.96
C LYS A 107 -17.10 10.29 6.36
N SER A 108 -16.88 9.01 6.07
CA SER A 108 -17.80 7.92 6.44
C SER A 108 -17.55 7.39 7.86
N GLY A 109 -16.63 7.99 8.61
CA GLY A 109 -16.36 7.62 9.99
C GLY A 109 -15.25 6.59 10.16
N TRP A 110 -14.49 6.29 9.12
CA TRP A 110 -13.39 5.35 9.20
C TRP A 110 -12.09 6.06 9.56
N LYS A 111 -11.30 5.42 10.41
CA LYS A 111 -9.90 5.83 10.63
C LYS A 111 -9.05 5.16 9.55
N VAL A 112 -8.24 5.94 8.85
CA VAL A 112 -7.42 5.43 7.75
C VAL A 112 -5.94 5.44 8.16
N LEU A 113 -5.31 4.28 8.07
CA LEU A 113 -3.87 4.13 8.30
C LEU A 113 -3.22 3.75 6.98
N THR A 114 -2.16 4.44 6.64
CA THR A 114 -1.39 4.15 5.43
C THR A 114 0.01 3.74 5.84
N ILE A 115 0.42 2.54 5.42
CA ILE A 115 1.74 1.99 5.71
C ILE A 115 2.46 1.81 4.39
N PHE A 116 3.67 2.35 4.30
CA PHE A 116 4.50 2.18 3.11
C PHE A 116 5.48 1.03 3.32
N GLU A 117 5.80 0.35 2.24
CA GLU A 117 6.69 -0.82 2.27
C GLU A 117 8.01 -0.54 2.98
N CYS A 118 8.60 0.65 2.77
CA CYS A 118 9.88 1.00 3.40
C CYS A 118 9.80 1.04 4.93
N GLN A 119 8.61 1.28 5.49
CA GLN A 119 8.42 1.32 6.94
C GLN A 119 8.45 -0.08 7.56
N LEU A 120 8.36 -1.11 6.73
CA LEU A 120 8.39 -2.51 7.17
C LEU A 120 9.73 -3.17 6.92
N LYS A 121 10.75 -2.39 6.56
CA LYS A 121 12.11 -2.89 6.39
C LYS A 121 12.78 -3.09 7.76
N LYS A 122 13.83 -3.87 7.76
CA LYS A 122 14.49 -4.44 8.93
C LYS A 122 14.60 -3.51 10.16
N ASP A 123 15.06 -2.29 9.95
CA ASP A 123 15.34 -1.37 11.07
C ASP A 123 14.10 -0.71 11.66
N ASN A 124 13.03 -0.56 10.86
CA ASN A 124 11.83 0.17 11.26
C ASN A 124 10.64 -0.75 11.51
N LYS A 125 10.75 -2.01 11.13
CA LYS A 125 9.64 -2.96 11.11
C LYS A 125 8.91 -3.04 12.46
N GLN A 126 9.63 -3.28 13.54
CA GLN A 126 9.00 -3.51 14.84
C GLN A 126 8.31 -2.24 15.36
N ASP A 127 8.96 -1.08 15.20
CA ASP A 127 8.36 0.18 15.61
C ASP A 127 7.09 0.48 14.82
N THR A 128 7.11 0.24 13.52
CA THR A 128 5.95 0.43 12.66
C THR A 128 4.79 -0.46 13.09
N LEU A 129 5.06 -1.74 13.35
CA LEU A 129 4.02 -2.69 13.75
C LEU A 129 3.43 -2.32 15.12
N ASN A 130 4.25 -1.91 16.06
CA ASN A 130 3.78 -1.48 17.38
C ASN A 130 2.92 -0.21 17.27
N ASP A 131 3.33 0.72 16.41
CA ASP A 131 2.59 1.95 16.16
C ASP A 131 1.20 1.67 15.57
N ILE A 132 1.11 0.69 14.68
CA ILE A 132 -0.18 0.28 14.11
C ILE A 132 -1.13 -0.16 15.22
N ILE A 133 -0.67 -1.01 16.14
CA ILE A 133 -1.49 -1.48 17.25
C ILE A 133 -2.02 -0.31 18.07
N ASN A 134 -1.14 0.63 18.41
CA ASN A 134 -1.52 1.80 19.19
C ASN A 134 -2.57 2.66 18.49
N LYS A 135 -2.48 2.77 17.16
CA LYS A 135 -3.42 3.57 16.39
C LYS A 135 -4.78 2.90 16.18
N ILE A 136 -4.83 1.57 16.15
CA ILE A 136 -6.08 0.83 16.01
C ILE A 136 -6.92 0.91 17.29
N GLN A 137 -6.26 0.78 18.43
CA GLN A 137 -6.93 0.77 19.74
C GLN A 137 -7.49 2.14 20.15
#